data_5fa95b40efe21ef5b8be9a5910932fb4
#
_entry.id   5fa95b40efe21ef5b8be9a5910932fb4
#
_cell.length_a   1.000
_cell.length_b   1.000
_cell.length_c   1.000
_cell.angle_alpha   90.00
_cell.angle_beta   90.00
_cell.angle_gamma   90.00
#
_symmetry.space_group_name_H-M   'P 1'
#
loop_
_entity.id
_entity.type
_entity.pdbx_description
1 polymer ?
#
loop_
_entity_poly.entity_id
_entity_poly.type
_entity_poly.pdbx_seq_one_letter_code
_entity_poly.pdbx_strand_id
1 'polypeptide(L)'
;MKVHYPDCTYVALYHGEVKNAKTDVGYVHENGADTSLFEGVDFGILGHIHKRQCIKHNGVPLVYCGSLIQKDHGENLSGHGYVVWDVESQNYEEYDIQNEDYGFYTFKINSIEDIEEDKENIINL
;
A
#
# COMPACT_ATOMS: atom_id res chain seq x y z
N MET A 1 16.55 -1.51 27.83
CA MET A 1 16.70 -2.98 27.73
C MET A 1 15.38 -3.54 27.26
N LYS A 2 15.29 -4.07 26.04
CA LYS A 2 14.07 -4.75 25.59
C LYS A 2 14.00 -6.08 26.31
N VAL A 3 12.93 -6.33 27.07
CA VAL A 3 12.67 -7.64 27.66
C VAL A 3 12.21 -8.53 26.51
N HIS A 4 13.00 -9.54 26.18
CA HIS A 4 12.66 -10.50 25.14
C HIS A 4 12.02 -11.73 25.78
N TYR A 5 10.80 -12.05 25.36
CA TYR A 5 10.10 -13.27 25.77
C TYR A 5 10.22 -14.29 24.63
N PRO A 6 10.92 -15.41 24.82
CA PRO A 6 11.26 -16.34 23.72
C PRO A 6 10.03 -17.00 23.07
N ASP A 7 8.91 -17.07 23.79
CA ASP A 7 7.67 -17.69 23.29
C ASP A 7 6.64 -16.67 22.73
N CYS A 8 7.07 -15.43 22.49
CA CYS A 8 6.19 -14.38 21.99
C CYS A 8 6.55 -13.98 20.56
N THR A 9 5.55 -13.75 19.76
CA THR A 9 5.70 -13.10 18.43
C THR A 9 5.73 -11.59 18.62
N TYR A 10 6.74 -10.94 18.08
CA TYR A 10 6.92 -9.49 18.14
C TYR A 10 6.45 -8.85 16.86
N VAL A 11 5.40 -8.04 16.96
CA VAL A 11 4.81 -7.32 15.81
C VAL A 11 5.08 -5.83 15.94
N ALA A 12 5.65 -5.22 14.91
CA ALA A 12 5.75 -3.77 14.82
C ALA A 12 4.47 -3.19 14.22
N LEU A 13 3.94 -2.15 14.85
CA LEU A 13 2.92 -1.29 14.27
C LEU A 13 3.55 0.09 14.03
N TYR A 14 3.53 0.58 12.80
CA TYR A 14 4.15 1.85 12.45
C TYR A 14 3.32 2.61 11.41
N HIS A 15 3.14 3.90 11.62
CA HIS A 15 2.49 4.79 10.67
C HIS A 15 3.45 5.91 10.27
N GLY A 16 4.02 5.81 9.10
CA GLY A 16 5.02 6.77 8.60
C GLY A 16 5.80 6.22 7.41
N GLU A 17 6.72 7.03 6.92
CA GLU A 17 7.58 6.68 5.80
C GLU A 17 8.74 5.81 6.27
N VAL A 18 8.94 4.68 5.60
CA VAL A 18 10.14 3.85 5.73
C VAL A 18 10.99 4.04 4.50
N LYS A 19 12.30 4.09 4.68
CA LYS A 19 13.28 4.26 3.61
C LYS A 19 13.07 3.21 2.50
N ASN A 20 13.10 3.65 1.26
CA ASN A 20 12.86 2.89 0.04
C ASN A 20 11.39 2.50 -0.21
N ALA A 21 10.43 2.92 0.62
CA ALA A 21 9.01 2.82 0.26
C ALA A 21 8.71 3.64 -0.99
N LYS A 22 7.76 3.17 -1.81
CA LYS A 22 7.42 3.78 -3.10
C LYS A 22 5.95 4.18 -3.13
N THR A 23 5.66 5.26 -3.85
CA THR A 23 4.29 5.62 -4.23
C THR A 23 3.93 5.04 -5.60
N ASP A 24 2.67 5.12 -6.00
CA ASP A 24 2.21 4.64 -7.31
C ASP A 24 2.80 5.44 -8.47
N VAL A 25 3.04 6.74 -8.26
CA VAL A 25 3.73 7.60 -9.25
C VAL A 25 5.24 7.40 -9.31
N GLY A 26 5.77 6.43 -8.55
CA GLY A 26 7.19 6.07 -8.61
C GLY A 26 8.12 6.89 -7.71
N TYR A 27 7.58 7.78 -6.87
CA TYR A 27 8.39 8.49 -5.88
C TYR A 27 8.93 7.50 -4.84
N VAL A 28 10.21 7.63 -4.49
CA VAL A 28 10.89 6.78 -3.49
C VAL A 28 11.22 7.61 -2.27
N HIS A 29 10.79 7.14 -1.10
CA HIS A 29 11.05 7.79 0.19
C HIS A 29 12.49 7.51 0.67
N GLU A 30 13.46 8.32 0.22
CA GLU A 30 14.88 8.15 0.57
C GLU A 30 15.18 8.55 2.03
N ASN A 31 14.41 9.51 2.56
CA ASN A 31 14.58 10.08 3.90
C ASN A 31 13.64 9.49 4.95
N GLY A 32 12.92 8.41 4.62
CA GLY A 32 12.07 7.71 5.57
C GLY A 32 12.86 7.06 6.71
N ALA A 33 12.14 6.55 7.71
CA ALA A 33 12.73 5.82 8.83
C ALA A 33 13.58 4.65 8.34
N ASP A 34 14.77 4.49 8.91
CA ASP A 34 15.64 3.37 8.59
C ASP A 34 15.01 2.05 9.05
N THR A 35 15.16 1.00 8.24
CA THR A 35 14.58 -0.32 8.55
C THR A 35 15.16 -0.96 9.80
N SER A 36 16.32 -0.52 10.28
CA SER A 36 16.91 -0.94 11.58
C SER A 36 16.03 -0.58 12.79
N LEU A 37 15.09 0.38 12.63
CA LEU A 37 14.07 0.67 13.65
C LEU A 37 13.24 -0.58 14.02
N PHE A 38 13.10 -1.50 13.08
CA PHE A 38 12.32 -2.74 13.21
C PHE A 38 13.18 -3.96 13.59
N GLU A 39 14.41 -3.74 14.05
CA GLU A 39 15.25 -4.84 14.51
C GLU A 39 14.65 -5.55 15.72
N GLY A 40 14.61 -6.88 15.68
CA GLY A 40 14.10 -7.72 16.74
C GLY A 40 12.58 -7.92 16.72
N VAL A 41 11.88 -7.58 15.62
CA VAL A 41 10.49 -7.98 15.39
C VAL A 41 10.43 -9.15 14.42
N ASP A 42 9.33 -9.90 14.47
CA ASP A 42 9.08 -11.02 13.55
C ASP A 42 8.45 -10.55 12.25
N PHE A 43 7.58 -9.54 12.32
CA PHE A 43 7.02 -8.83 11.15
C PHE A 43 6.52 -7.43 11.53
N GLY A 44 6.27 -6.61 10.50
CA GLY A 44 5.75 -5.25 10.66
C GLY A 44 4.50 -4.98 9.83
N ILE A 45 3.51 -4.36 10.47
CA ILE A 45 2.29 -3.84 9.85
C ILE A 45 2.45 -2.32 9.75
N LEU A 46 2.52 -1.82 8.50
CA LEU A 46 2.83 -0.43 8.21
C LEU A 46 1.63 0.28 7.58
N GLY A 47 1.45 1.55 7.93
CA GLY A 47 0.49 2.47 7.32
C GLY A 47 1.17 3.76 6.85
N HIS A 48 0.41 4.69 6.28
CA HIS A 48 0.82 5.96 5.69
C HIS A 48 1.03 5.90 4.17
N ILE A 49 1.79 4.95 3.65
CA ILE A 49 1.99 4.80 2.20
C ILE A 49 0.81 4.03 1.62
N HIS A 50 0.11 4.64 0.65
CA HIS A 50 -1.10 4.08 0.06
C HIS A 50 -0.85 2.95 -0.92
N LYS A 51 0.37 2.85 -1.45
CA LYS A 51 0.79 1.72 -2.27
C LYS A 51 1.09 0.51 -1.40
N ARG A 52 0.36 -0.60 -1.60
CA ARG A 52 0.64 -1.87 -0.96
C ARG A 52 1.99 -2.40 -1.40
N GLN A 53 2.85 -2.73 -0.46
CA GLN A 53 4.20 -3.22 -0.73
C GLN A 53 4.83 -3.86 0.50
N CYS A 54 5.79 -4.76 0.27
CA CYS A 54 6.62 -5.35 1.30
C CYS A 54 8.06 -4.83 1.19
N ILE A 55 8.58 -4.29 2.28
CA ILE A 55 9.99 -3.97 2.46
C ILE A 55 10.56 -5.03 3.40
N LYS A 56 11.76 -5.53 3.13
CA LYS A 56 12.40 -6.53 3.99
C LYS A 56 13.58 -5.93 4.73
N HIS A 57 13.66 -6.22 6.03
CA HIS A 57 14.83 -5.95 6.85
C HIS A 57 15.38 -7.27 7.37
N ASN A 58 16.58 -7.68 6.91
CA ASN A 58 17.21 -8.96 7.29
C ASN A 58 16.26 -10.18 7.14
N GLY A 59 15.43 -10.18 6.10
CA GLY A 59 14.43 -11.23 5.85
C GLY A 59 13.07 -11.01 6.53
N VAL A 60 12.98 -10.12 7.52
CA VAL A 60 11.73 -9.75 8.21
C VAL A 60 10.83 -8.94 7.29
N PRO A 61 9.58 -9.36 7.05
CA PRO A 61 8.65 -8.61 6.21
C PRO A 61 8.05 -7.43 6.96
N LEU A 62 8.13 -6.25 6.33
CA LEU A 62 7.52 -4.99 6.76
C LEU A 62 6.51 -4.59 5.68
N VAL A 63 5.21 -4.75 5.95
CA VAL A 63 4.18 -4.66 4.93
C VAL A 63 3.33 -3.41 5.11
N TYR A 64 3.32 -2.54 4.10
CA TYR A 64 2.30 -1.52 3.93
C TYR A 64 1.05 -2.18 3.37
N CYS A 65 -0.06 -2.09 4.08
CA CYS A 65 -1.35 -2.61 3.60
C CYS A 65 -1.93 -1.79 2.43
N GLY A 66 -1.45 -0.57 2.26
CA GLY A 66 -1.98 0.37 1.28
C GLY A 66 -3.28 1.02 1.74
N SER A 67 -3.97 1.68 0.81
CA SER A 67 -5.32 2.20 0.99
C SER A 67 -6.38 1.19 0.55
N LEU A 68 -7.58 1.25 1.12
CA LEU A 68 -8.70 0.39 0.73
C LEU A 68 -9.24 0.73 -0.65
N ILE A 69 -9.18 2.00 -1.01
CA ILE A 69 -9.66 2.55 -2.28
C ILE A 69 -8.63 3.55 -2.81
N GLN A 70 -8.72 3.85 -4.10
CA GLN A 70 -7.99 4.98 -4.69
C GLN A 70 -8.37 6.28 -3.99
N LYS A 71 -7.38 7.07 -3.60
CA LYS A 71 -7.57 8.33 -2.84
C LYS A 71 -7.51 9.57 -3.73
N ASP A 72 -6.79 9.49 -4.83
CA ASP A 72 -6.62 10.58 -5.78
C ASP A 72 -6.15 10.07 -7.17
N HIS A 73 -6.03 10.98 -8.13
CA HIS A 73 -5.59 10.69 -9.49
C HIS A 73 -4.10 10.27 -9.61
N GLY A 74 -3.30 10.43 -8.57
CA GLY A 74 -1.90 10.01 -8.53
C GLY A 74 -1.72 8.55 -8.16
N GLU A 75 -2.81 7.87 -7.79
CA GLU A 75 -2.80 6.46 -7.44
C GLU A 75 -3.35 5.60 -8.58
N ASN A 76 -2.92 4.34 -8.63
CA ASN A 76 -3.50 3.37 -9.56
C ASN A 76 -4.97 3.09 -9.20
N LEU A 77 -5.79 2.77 -10.19
CA LEU A 77 -7.19 2.37 -9.96
C LEU A 77 -7.29 1.01 -9.26
N SER A 78 -6.34 0.12 -9.50
CA SER A 78 -6.29 -1.24 -8.96
C SER A 78 -5.16 -1.42 -7.94
N GLY A 79 -5.19 -2.52 -7.18
CA GLY A 79 -4.16 -2.86 -6.18
C GLY A 79 -4.47 -2.27 -4.81
N HIS A 80 -5.70 -1.79 -4.60
CA HIS A 80 -6.22 -1.35 -3.32
C HIS A 80 -6.91 -2.50 -2.58
N GLY A 81 -6.87 -2.47 -1.25
CA GLY A 81 -7.48 -3.53 -0.47
C GLY A 81 -6.89 -3.63 0.94
N TYR A 82 -6.78 -4.85 1.44
CA TYR A 82 -6.30 -5.10 2.79
C TYR A 82 -5.37 -6.33 2.86
N VAL A 83 -4.72 -6.47 3.98
CA VAL A 83 -3.79 -7.57 4.26
C VAL A 83 -4.26 -8.30 5.51
N VAL A 84 -4.27 -9.62 5.45
CA VAL A 84 -4.56 -10.50 6.59
C VAL A 84 -3.28 -11.21 7.01
N TRP A 85 -2.92 -11.11 8.27
CA TRP A 85 -1.77 -11.78 8.84
C TRP A 85 -2.18 -13.02 9.63
N ASP A 86 -1.50 -14.12 9.38
CA ASP A 86 -1.45 -15.27 10.28
C ASP A 86 -0.25 -15.10 11.21
N VAL A 87 -0.54 -14.84 12.47
CA VAL A 87 0.49 -14.54 13.49
C VAL A 87 1.33 -15.76 13.83
N GLU A 88 0.75 -16.96 13.80
CA GLU A 88 1.47 -18.20 14.13
C GLU A 88 2.49 -18.57 13.04
N SER A 89 2.07 -18.52 11.80
CA SER A 89 2.95 -18.82 10.66
C SER A 89 3.79 -17.64 10.21
N GLN A 90 3.51 -16.42 10.72
CA GLN A 90 4.15 -15.16 10.33
C GLN A 90 4.03 -14.88 8.82
N ASN A 91 2.96 -15.38 8.20
CA ASN A 91 2.64 -15.16 6.79
C ASN A 91 1.49 -14.17 6.64
N TYR A 92 1.36 -13.60 5.45
CA TYR A 92 0.27 -12.71 5.13
C TYR A 92 -0.30 -13.01 3.74
N GLU A 93 -1.57 -12.64 3.58
CA GLU A 93 -2.28 -12.68 2.31
C GLU A 93 -2.83 -11.31 1.97
N GLU A 94 -2.79 -10.97 0.69
CA GLU A 94 -3.29 -9.71 0.15
C GLU A 94 -4.65 -9.94 -0.51
N TYR A 95 -5.60 -9.07 -0.22
CA TYR A 95 -6.95 -9.10 -0.78
C TYR A 95 -7.26 -7.77 -1.45
N ASP A 96 -7.62 -7.83 -2.73
CA ASP A 96 -8.00 -6.66 -3.49
C ASP A 96 -9.50 -6.36 -3.32
N ILE A 97 -9.80 -5.08 -3.25
CA ILE A 97 -11.16 -4.54 -3.35
C ILE A 97 -11.32 -3.96 -4.76
N GLN A 98 -12.37 -4.36 -5.45
CA GLN A 98 -12.68 -3.82 -6.77
C GLN A 98 -13.28 -2.41 -6.61
N ASN A 99 -12.65 -1.44 -7.23
CA ASN A 99 -12.98 -0.02 -7.10
C ASN A 99 -13.36 0.63 -8.45
N GLU A 100 -13.60 -0.17 -9.48
CA GLU A 100 -13.84 0.32 -10.83
C GLU A 100 -15.04 1.27 -10.90
N ASP A 101 -16.07 1.04 -10.07
CA ASP A 101 -17.26 1.90 -10.02
C ASP A 101 -17.06 3.20 -9.23
N TYR A 102 -15.96 3.32 -8.48
CA TYR A 102 -15.73 4.43 -7.53
C TYR A 102 -14.36 5.10 -7.69
N GLY A 103 -13.63 4.78 -8.76
CA GLY A 103 -12.29 5.28 -9.00
C GLY A 103 -12.25 6.70 -9.56
N PHE A 104 -11.08 7.32 -9.48
CA PHE A 104 -10.80 8.59 -10.15
C PHE A 104 -10.32 8.31 -11.58
N TYR A 105 -11.08 8.75 -12.56
CA TYR A 105 -10.77 8.60 -13.97
C TYR A 105 -10.31 9.91 -14.59
N THR A 106 -9.34 9.85 -15.49
CA THR A 106 -8.88 11.00 -16.27
C THR A 106 -9.16 10.76 -17.74
N PHE A 107 -10.01 11.56 -18.32
CA PHE A 107 -10.30 11.55 -19.75
C PHE A 107 -9.46 12.64 -20.45
N LYS A 108 -8.71 12.25 -21.47
CA LYS A 108 -8.00 13.20 -22.33
C LYS A 108 -8.85 13.47 -23.57
N ILE A 109 -9.38 14.68 -23.65
CA ILE A 109 -10.21 15.14 -24.78
C ILE A 109 -9.33 16.03 -25.64
N ASN A 110 -9.03 15.61 -26.86
CA ASN A 110 -8.25 16.38 -27.84
C ASN A 110 -9.14 16.93 -28.97
N SER A 111 -10.33 16.34 -29.16
CA SER A 111 -11.28 16.71 -30.21
C SER A 111 -12.73 16.55 -29.72
N ILE A 112 -13.68 17.04 -30.53
CA ILE A 112 -15.12 16.88 -30.24
C ILE A 112 -15.54 15.42 -30.42
N GLU A 113 -14.91 14.70 -31.33
CA GLU A 113 -15.17 13.28 -31.59
C GLU A 113 -14.83 12.43 -30.37
N ASP A 114 -13.76 12.76 -29.62
CA ASP A 114 -13.39 12.07 -28.39
C ASP A 114 -14.52 12.12 -27.33
N ILE A 115 -15.29 13.23 -27.29
CA ILE A 115 -16.41 13.38 -26.38
C ILE A 115 -17.56 12.43 -26.75
N GLU A 116 -17.76 12.17 -28.04
CA GLU A 116 -18.82 11.27 -28.50
C GLU A 116 -18.47 9.81 -28.25
N GLU A 117 -17.20 9.41 -28.41
CA GLU A 117 -16.73 8.06 -28.14
C GLU A 117 -16.77 7.73 -26.62
N ASP A 118 -16.41 8.68 -25.75
CA ASP A 118 -16.37 8.49 -24.30
C ASP A 118 -17.65 8.91 -23.59
N LYS A 119 -18.69 9.34 -24.34
CA LYS A 119 -19.93 9.88 -23.78
C LYS A 119 -20.63 8.92 -22.80
N GLU A 120 -20.67 7.64 -23.12
CA GLU A 120 -21.28 6.65 -22.24
C GLU A 120 -20.48 6.43 -20.94
N ASN A 121 -19.16 6.47 -21.03
CA ASN A 121 -18.26 6.35 -19.90
C ASN A 121 -18.33 7.59 -18.99
N ILE A 122 -18.45 8.78 -19.59
CA ILE A 122 -18.54 10.06 -18.86
C ILE A 122 -19.90 10.22 -18.16
N ILE A 123 -21.00 9.72 -18.75
CA ILE A 123 -22.35 9.85 -18.20
C ILE A 123 -22.63 8.83 -17.08
N ASN A 124 -21.94 7.70 -17.07
CA ASN A 124 -22.13 6.63 -16.10
C ASN A 124 -21.21 6.74 -14.87
N LEU A 125 -20.44 7.82 -14.74
CA LEU A 125 -19.72 8.21 -13.54
C LEU A 125 -20.63 8.98 -12.59
#